data_0eb39b65a5d5a74e106b0c934d0e9a37
#
_entry.id   0eb39b65a5d5a74e106b0c934d0e9a37
#
_cell.length_a   1.000
_cell.length_b   1.000
_cell.length_c   1.000
_cell.angle_alpha   90.00
_cell.angle_beta   90.00
_cell.angle_gamma   90.00
#
_symmetry.space_group_name_H-M   'P 1'
#
loop_
_entity.id
_entity.type
_entity.pdbx_description
1 polymer ?
#
loop_
_entity_poly.entity_id
_entity_poly.type
_entity_poly.pdbx_seq_one_letter_code
_entity_poly.pdbx_strand_id
1 'polypeptide(L)'
;MILNEIIQVIHPLQVVGNTDDLQGLDIQHLLTDSRQLGNAPEATLFFALKTHKNDGAKYIPQLDKQGVRAFVLTQEQYAGLLGIGNQESGIENRESVVGNQESGVGTQKALIIVEDVLAALQQLAAYKRSLYTGPVIGITGSNGKTVVKEWLYQLLKDDYHITRSPRSYNSQIGVPLSVWQLNEQTELAIFEAGISEMGEMARLQPIIQPTIGVITYIGTEHGENFPSIAIKRAEKMQLFSNCPTIIEDPTHQNIRTCAAVMRALGYNEETITQRILQQTHETILDINLSALVNNVRYFRQLLSPTTLLTCMVKAFAYGTGSVEISRALQDCGMVDYLAVAVADEGIELRKAGITLPIIVMDPEVAALDLIIENNLQPNIYSLSVLDDIIHAAEAKGLEALPVHIKIDSGMHRLGFYQEDIPALIERLQQQKAVRVASVFSHLAGSDEAQFDSFTHEQARYFQACATQLQSALNYPIIKHLCNTAGIERFPEYHFDMCRLGIGLYGMSFLQTTDSRHTTSSLRNVCTLKTTILSI
;
A
#
# COMPACT_ATOMS: atom_id res chain seq x y z
N MET A 1 -29.74 -16.18 -12.48
CA MET A 1 -29.89 -15.78 -13.91
C MET A 1 -29.81 -17.04 -14.75
N ILE A 2 -30.76 -17.29 -15.64
CA ILE A 2 -30.76 -18.50 -16.44
C ILE A 2 -29.64 -18.46 -17.52
N LEU A 3 -29.08 -19.63 -17.82
CA LEU A 3 -27.95 -19.76 -18.75
C LEU A 3 -28.25 -19.19 -20.14
N ASN A 4 -29.50 -19.36 -20.63
CA ASN A 4 -29.90 -18.81 -21.94
C ASN A 4 -29.82 -17.26 -21.96
N GLU A 5 -30.22 -16.61 -20.89
CA GLU A 5 -30.09 -15.15 -20.76
C GLU A 5 -28.61 -14.73 -20.75
N ILE A 6 -27.76 -15.48 -20.04
CA ILE A 6 -26.30 -15.24 -20.02
C ILE A 6 -25.70 -15.35 -21.43
N ILE A 7 -26.07 -16.40 -22.18
CA ILE A 7 -25.63 -16.60 -23.57
C ILE A 7 -26.03 -15.40 -24.45
N GLN A 8 -27.26 -14.90 -24.30
CA GLN A 8 -27.71 -13.73 -25.03
C GLN A 8 -26.92 -12.46 -24.69
N VAL A 9 -26.55 -12.30 -23.41
CA VAL A 9 -25.79 -11.12 -22.93
C VAL A 9 -24.35 -11.12 -23.43
N ILE A 10 -23.66 -12.25 -23.40
CA ILE A 10 -22.22 -12.29 -23.73
C ILE A 10 -21.94 -12.49 -25.22
N HIS A 11 -22.98 -12.68 -26.07
CA HIS A 11 -22.86 -12.82 -27.54
C HIS A 11 -21.73 -13.75 -27.98
N PRO A 12 -21.78 -15.05 -27.64
CA PRO A 12 -20.70 -15.97 -27.96
C PRO A 12 -20.56 -16.19 -29.46
N LEU A 13 -19.34 -16.55 -29.90
CA LEU A 13 -19.07 -16.98 -31.27
C LEU A 13 -19.77 -18.30 -31.59
N GLN A 14 -19.82 -19.20 -30.62
CA GLN A 14 -20.43 -20.51 -30.74
C GLN A 14 -20.79 -21.06 -29.35
N VAL A 15 -21.83 -21.88 -29.29
CA VAL A 15 -22.14 -22.70 -28.10
C VAL A 15 -22.11 -24.16 -28.53
N VAL A 16 -21.35 -24.98 -27.81
CA VAL A 16 -21.16 -26.40 -28.09
C VAL A 16 -21.63 -27.24 -26.92
N GLY A 17 -22.32 -28.33 -27.18
CA GLY A 17 -22.85 -29.26 -26.17
C GLY A 17 -24.38 -29.40 -26.22
N ASN A 18 -24.94 -30.18 -25.31
CA ASN A 18 -26.40 -30.35 -25.23
C ASN A 18 -27.02 -29.15 -24.49
N THR A 19 -27.35 -28.11 -25.24
CA THR A 19 -27.88 -26.84 -24.69
C THR A 19 -29.36 -26.90 -24.36
N ASP A 20 -30.13 -27.80 -24.97
CA ASP A 20 -31.59 -27.85 -24.80
C ASP A 20 -31.99 -28.17 -23.34
N ASP A 21 -31.28 -29.10 -22.71
CA ASP A 21 -31.49 -29.45 -21.31
C ASP A 21 -30.90 -28.45 -20.31
N LEU A 22 -30.03 -27.54 -20.76
CA LEU A 22 -29.31 -26.56 -19.92
C LEU A 22 -29.81 -25.13 -20.07
N GLN A 23 -30.72 -24.82 -21.02
CA GLN A 23 -31.23 -23.47 -21.25
C GLN A 23 -31.88 -22.85 -20.01
N GLY A 24 -32.55 -23.67 -19.20
CA GLY A 24 -33.19 -23.29 -17.94
C GLY A 24 -32.27 -23.35 -16.71
N LEU A 25 -30.98 -23.66 -16.87
CA LEU A 25 -30.05 -23.77 -15.75
C LEU A 25 -29.89 -22.40 -15.06
N ASP A 26 -30.21 -22.34 -13.77
CA ASP A 26 -30.04 -21.12 -12.97
C ASP A 26 -28.60 -21.00 -12.47
N ILE A 27 -27.86 -20.08 -13.04
CA ILE A 27 -26.48 -19.75 -12.63
C ILE A 27 -26.51 -18.76 -11.47
N GLN A 28 -26.03 -19.22 -10.33
CA GLN A 28 -25.92 -18.43 -9.09
C GLN A 28 -24.48 -17.96 -8.84
N HIS A 29 -23.48 -18.75 -9.26
CA HIS A 29 -22.08 -18.50 -8.98
C HIS A 29 -21.24 -18.34 -10.25
N LEU A 30 -20.35 -17.33 -10.27
CA LEU A 30 -19.30 -17.21 -11.27
C LEU A 30 -17.98 -17.69 -10.66
N LEU A 31 -17.24 -18.50 -11.40
CA LEU A 31 -15.97 -19.09 -10.96
C LEU A 31 -14.86 -18.78 -11.96
N THR A 32 -13.74 -18.28 -11.46
CA THR A 32 -12.53 -17.99 -12.25
C THR A 32 -11.29 -18.74 -11.74
N ASP A 33 -11.38 -19.33 -10.54
CA ASP A 33 -10.34 -20.14 -9.91
C ASP A 33 -10.92 -21.47 -9.44
N SER A 34 -10.49 -22.58 -10.05
CA SER A 34 -11.01 -23.92 -9.78
C SER A 34 -10.92 -24.36 -8.31
N ARG A 35 -10.00 -23.75 -7.53
CA ARG A 35 -9.82 -24.02 -6.09
C ARG A 35 -10.93 -23.43 -5.22
N GLN A 36 -11.72 -22.52 -5.77
CA GLN A 36 -12.80 -21.82 -5.07
C GLN A 36 -14.20 -22.38 -5.42
N LEU A 37 -14.27 -23.57 -6.01
CA LEU A 37 -15.55 -24.22 -6.30
C LEU A 37 -16.33 -24.45 -4.98
N GLY A 38 -17.54 -23.90 -4.93
CA GLY A 38 -18.44 -24.01 -3.78
C GLY A 38 -19.28 -25.30 -3.79
N ASN A 39 -20.30 -25.34 -2.92
CA ASN A 39 -21.14 -26.49 -2.71
C ASN A 39 -22.26 -26.68 -3.78
N ALA A 40 -22.37 -25.79 -4.75
CA ALA A 40 -23.36 -25.83 -5.83
C ALA A 40 -22.68 -25.81 -7.21
N PRO A 41 -21.94 -26.87 -7.59
CA PRO A 41 -21.19 -26.90 -8.84
C PRO A 41 -22.12 -26.81 -10.08
N GLU A 42 -23.31 -27.37 -10.03
CA GLU A 42 -24.30 -27.33 -11.11
C GLU A 42 -24.82 -25.89 -11.38
N ALA A 43 -24.89 -25.03 -10.35
CA ALA A 43 -25.31 -23.65 -10.47
C ALA A 43 -24.12 -22.70 -10.72
N THR A 44 -22.96 -23.23 -11.13
CA THR A 44 -21.72 -22.47 -11.32
C THR A 44 -21.37 -22.35 -12.80
N LEU A 45 -21.05 -21.13 -13.26
CA LEU A 45 -20.47 -20.85 -14.57
C LEU A 45 -18.97 -20.57 -14.40
N PHE A 46 -18.15 -21.37 -15.04
CA PHE A 46 -16.69 -21.22 -14.99
C PHE A 46 -16.17 -20.42 -16.18
N PHE A 47 -15.38 -19.37 -15.90
CA PHE A 47 -14.66 -18.56 -16.88
C PHE A 47 -13.20 -19.01 -16.95
N ALA A 48 -12.79 -19.62 -18.06
CA ALA A 48 -11.44 -20.15 -18.27
C ALA A 48 -10.46 -19.05 -18.63
N LEU A 49 -10.14 -18.19 -17.67
CA LEU A 49 -9.19 -17.07 -17.87
C LEU A 49 -7.79 -17.58 -18.22
N LYS A 50 -7.14 -16.95 -19.18
CA LYS A 50 -5.74 -17.20 -19.59
C LYS A 50 -4.85 -16.07 -19.06
N THR A 51 -3.75 -16.42 -18.42
CA THR A 51 -2.69 -15.51 -17.96
C THR A 51 -1.36 -15.95 -18.50
N HIS A 52 -0.31 -15.13 -18.40
CA HIS A 52 1.05 -15.50 -18.82
C HIS A 52 1.59 -16.77 -18.14
N LYS A 53 1.08 -17.14 -16.97
CA LYS A 53 1.56 -18.28 -16.16
C LYS A 53 0.57 -19.46 -16.11
N ASN A 54 -0.67 -19.26 -16.51
CA ASN A 54 -1.72 -20.26 -16.31
C ASN A 54 -2.83 -20.15 -17.35
N ASP A 55 -3.32 -21.30 -17.83
CA ASP A 55 -4.50 -21.39 -18.67
C ASP A 55 -5.63 -22.11 -17.90
N GLY A 56 -6.76 -21.39 -17.72
CA GLY A 56 -7.93 -21.90 -17.01
C GLY A 56 -8.58 -23.10 -17.68
N ALA A 57 -8.49 -23.25 -18.99
CA ALA A 57 -9.11 -24.33 -19.75
C ALA A 57 -8.64 -25.73 -19.31
N LYS A 58 -7.42 -25.86 -18.82
CA LYS A 58 -6.89 -27.14 -18.32
C LYS A 58 -7.67 -27.71 -17.13
N TYR A 59 -8.43 -26.87 -16.41
CA TYR A 59 -9.23 -27.29 -15.25
C TYR A 59 -10.65 -27.72 -15.64
N ILE A 60 -11.10 -27.50 -16.87
CA ILE A 60 -12.45 -27.86 -17.35
C ILE A 60 -12.74 -29.33 -17.14
N PRO A 61 -11.85 -30.30 -17.49
CA PRO A 61 -12.14 -31.73 -17.28
C PRO A 61 -12.32 -32.12 -15.80
N GLN A 62 -11.58 -31.46 -14.91
CA GLN A 62 -11.72 -31.68 -13.47
C GLN A 62 -13.03 -31.09 -12.94
N LEU A 63 -13.37 -29.87 -13.31
CA LEU A 63 -14.59 -29.18 -12.86
C LEU A 63 -15.85 -29.85 -13.40
N ASP A 64 -15.83 -30.37 -14.62
CA ASP A 64 -16.92 -31.17 -15.20
C ASP A 64 -17.18 -32.43 -14.38
N LYS A 65 -16.12 -33.15 -13.97
CA LYS A 65 -16.25 -34.32 -13.05
C LYS A 65 -16.80 -33.93 -11.67
N GLN A 66 -16.56 -32.70 -11.24
CA GLN A 66 -17.05 -32.14 -9.97
C GLN A 66 -18.49 -31.60 -10.07
N GLY A 67 -19.10 -31.64 -11.27
CA GLY A 67 -20.50 -31.28 -11.48
C GLY A 67 -20.76 -29.91 -12.08
N VAL A 68 -19.73 -29.14 -12.44
CA VAL A 68 -19.90 -27.88 -13.17
C VAL A 68 -20.40 -28.19 -14.59
N ARG A 69 -21.45 -27.47 -15.05
CA ARG A 69 -22.13 -27.76 -16.31
C ARG A 69 -21.95 -26.71 -17.39
N ALA A 70 -21.45 -25.50 -17.04
CA ALA A 70 -21.30 -24.42 -18.00
C ALA A 70 -19.90 -23.79 -17.89
N PHE A 71 -19.26 -23.56 -19.07
CA PHE A 71 -17.89 -23.10 -19.18
C PHE A 71 -17.78 -22.05 -20.27
N VAL A 72 -17.09 -20.94 -19.99
CA VAL A 72 -16.74 -19.88 -20.95
C VAL A 72 -15.26 -19.97 -21.27
N LEU A 73 -14.91 -20.05 -22.56
CA LEU A 73 -13.55 -20.24 -23.05
C LEU A 73 -13.36 -19.61 -24.44
N THR A 74 -12.10 -19.43 -24.87
CA THR A 74 -11.80 -18.95 -26.23
C THR A 74 -11.81 -20.10 -27.26
N GLN A 75 -11.85 -19.74 -28.54
CA GLN A 75 -11.73 -20.70 -29.65
C GLN A 75 -10.40 -21.47 -29.59
N GLU A 76 -9.30 -20.82 -29.25
CA GLU A 76 -7.98 -21.45 -29.08
C GLU A 76 -8.01 -22.50 -27.96
N GLN A 77 -8.60 -22.16 -26.82
CA GLN A 77 -8.74 -23.06 -25.68
C GLN A 77 -9.63 -24.27 -26.01
N TYR A 78 -10.69 -24.04 -26.76
CA TYR A 78 -11.57 -25.11 -27.24
C TYR A 78 -10.85 -26.09 -28.17
N ALA A 79 -10.08 -25.56 -29.16
CA ALA A 79 -9.25 -26.40 -30.04
C ALA A 79 -8.22 -27.22 -29.25
N GLY A 80 -7.61 -26.62 -28.21
CA GLY A 80 -6.69 -27.30 -27.31
C GLY A 80 -7.34 -28.44 -26.51
N LEU A 81 -8.59 -28.28 -26.06
CA LEU A 81 -9.35 -29.34 -25.37
C LEU A 81 -9.68 -30.51 -26.30
N LEU A 82 -9.85 -30.27 -27.60
CA LEU A 82 -10.11 -31.33 -28.61
C LEU A 82 -8.83 -32.02 -29.10
N GLY A 83 -7.63 -31.55 -28.66
CA GLY A 83 -6.35 -32.08 -29.15
C GLY A 83 -6.01 -31.66 -30.58
N ILE A 84 -6.69 -30.64 -31.14
CA ILE A 84 -6.48 -30.08 -32.49
C ILE A 84 -5.50 -28.89 -32.38
N GLY A 85 -4.26 -29.15 -31.99
CA GLY A 85 -3.30 -28.08 -31.90
C GLY A 85 -1.92 -28.57 -31.53
N ASN A 86 -1.18 -29.05 -32.58
CA ASN A 86 0.28 -28.96 -32.75
C ASN A 86 0.70 -29.91 -33.87
N GLN A 87 0.49 -29.52 -35.12
CA GLN A 87 1.28 -30.04 -36.24
C GLN A 87 1.61 -28.89 -37.18
N GLU A 88 2.71 -28.19 -36.92
CA GLU A 88 3.52 -27.64 -37.98
C GLU A 88 4.43 -28.78 -38.49
N SER A 89 4.42 -28.93 -39.80
CA SER A 89 5.25 -29.79 -40.65
C SER A 89 4.81 -31.27 -40.79
N GLY A 90 4.28 -31.58 -41.97
CA GLY A 90 4.20 -32.95 -42.48
C GLY A 90 2.91 -33.19 -43.29
N ILE A 91 2.97 -32.89 -44.58
CA ILE A 91 1.96 -33.27 -45.56
C ILE A 91 1.92 -34.80 -45.59
N GLU A 92 0.79 -35.38 -45.25
CA GLU A 92 0.28 -36.59 -45.88
C GLU A 92 -1.19 -36.82 -45.52
N ASN A 93 -1.95 -37.10 -46.56
CA ASN A 93 -3.38 -37.43 -46.56
C ASN A 93 -3.80 -38.40 -45.46
N ARG A 94 -4.79 -38.05 -44.66
CA ARG A 94 -5.69 -39.03 -44.09
C ARG A 94 -7.13 -38.52 -44.13
N GLU A 95 -7.89 -39.26 -44.88
CA GLU A 95 -9.35 -39.22 -44.99
C GLU A 95 -10.01 -39.32 -43.62
N SER A 96 -11.11 -38.57 -43.48
CA SER A 96 -12.22 -38.70 -42.57
C SER A 96 -12.14 -39.87 -41.60
N VAL A 97 -11.92 -39.59 -40.32
CA VAL A 97 -12.39 -40.41 -39.22
C VAL A 97 -13.39 -39.57 -38.43
N VAL A 98 -14.61 -39.53 -38.94
CA VAL A 98 -15.79 -39.35 -38.08
C VAL A 98 -16.00 -40.71 -37.41
N GLY A 99 -15.35 -40.88 -36.27
CA GLY A 99 -15.53 -42.01 -35.41
C GLY A 99 -16.34 -41.56 -34.19
N ASN A 100 -17.63 -41.85 -34.19
CA ASN A 100 -18.42 -41.97 -32.98
C ASN A 100 -17.70 -42.90 -32.00
N GLN A 101 -17.03 -42.35 -31.02
CA GLN A 101 -16.79 -43.06 -29.77
C GLN A 101 -17.79 -42.57 -28.74
N GLU A 102 -18.93 -43.23 -28.71
CA GLU A 102 -19.73 -43.37 -27.51
C GLU A 102 -18.90 -44.10 -26.45
N SER A 103 -18.26 -43.33 -25.57
CA SER A 103 -17.78 -43.81 -24.29
C SER A 103 -18.62 -43.18 -23.20
N GLY A 104 -19.46 -43.97 -22.65
CA GLY A 104 -20.45 -43.91 -21.61
C GLY A 104 -20.40 -42.74 -20.61
N VAL A 105 -21.61 -42.31 -20.28
CA VAL A 105 -22.09 -41.25 -19.40
C VAL A 105 -22.04 -39.87 -20.09
N GLY A 106 -23.15 -39.54 -20.75
CA GLY A 106 -23.38 -38.21 -21.33
C GLY A 106 -23.35 -37.13 -20.23
N THR A 107 -22.24 -36.49 -20.04
CA THR A 107 -22.15 -35.29 -19.23
C THR A 107 -22.77 -34.14 -20.03
N GLN A 108 -23.99 -33.75 -19.64
CA GLN A 108 -24.66 -32.57 -20.16
C GLN A 108 -23.84 -31.35 -19.74
N LYS A 109 -23.09 -30.75 -20.66
CA LYS A 109 -22.33 -29.52 -20.44
C LYS A 109 -22.45 -28.56 -21.61
N ALA A 110 -22.39 -27.27 -21.32
CA ALA A 110 -22.33 -26.19 -22.31
C ALA A 110 -20.93 -25.59 -22.33
N LEU A 111 -20.31 -25.58 -23.51
CA LEU A 111 -19.07 -24.85 -23.77
C LEU A 111 -19.44 -23.60 -24.59
N ILE A 112 -19.25 -22.43 -23.97
CA ILE A 112 -19.63 -21.12 -24.51
C ILE A 112 -18.34 -20.47 -25.00
N ILE A 113 -18.19 -20.40 -26.33
CA ILE A 113 -16.96 -19.95 -26.98
C ILE A 113 -17.07 -18.46 -27.29
N VAL A 114 -16.13 -17.68 -26.75
CA VAL A 114 -16.07 -16.22 -26.86
C VAL A 114 -14.75 -15.76 -27.45
N GLU A 115 -14.67 -14.52 -27.93
CA GLU A 115 -13.40 -13.90 -28.35
C GLU A 115 -12.46 -13.66 -27.18
N ASP A 116 -13.00 -13.11 -26.07
CA ASP A 116 -12.26 -12.76 -24.86
C ASP A 116 -13.09 -13.16 -23.63
N VAL A 117 -12.53 -14.06 -22.81
CA VAL A 117 -13.19 -14.58 -21.60
C VAL A 117 -13.34 -13.48 -20.54
N LEU A 118 -12.36 -12.57 -20.41
CA LEU A 118 -12.44 -11.47 -19.45
C LEU A 118 -13.49 -10.45 -19.88
N ALA A 119 -13.53 -10.10 -21.16
CA ALA A 119 -14.55 -9.19 -21.70
C ALA A 119 -15.96 -9.77 -21.51
N ALA A 120 -16.16 -11.08 -21.73
CA ALA A 120 -17.42 -11.76 -21.51
C ALA A 120 -17.85 -11.71 -20.03
N LEU A 121 -16.92 -11.90 -19.08
CA LEU A 121 -17.17 -11.75 -17.64
C LEU A 121 -17.59 -10.32 -17.28
N GLN A 122 -16.88 -9.32 -17.83
CA GLN A 122 -17.15 -7.91 -17.60
C GLN A 122 -18.50 -7.47 -18.19
N GLN A 123 -18.82 -7.93 -19.40
CA GLN A 123 -20.10 -7.67 -20.06
C GLN A 123 -21.28 -8.23 -19.27
N LEU A 124 -21.14 -9.47 -18.78
CA LEU A 124 -22.16 -10.11 -17.95
C LEU A 124 -22.36 -9.34 -16.64
N ALA A 125 -21.29 -8.89 -15.99
CA ALA A 125 -21.37 -8.09 -14.77
C ALA A 125 -21.99 -6.71 -15.02
N ALA A 126 -21.67 -6.05 -16.14
CA ALA A 126 -22.28 -4.78 -16.53
C ALA A 126 -23.80 -4.93 -16.77
N TYR A 127 -24.21 -6.03 -17.40
CA TYR A 127 -25.63 -6.34 -17.56
C TYR A 127 -26.30 -6.59 -16.19
N LYS A 128 -25.69 -7.38 -15.31
CA LYS A 128 -26.21 -7.62 -13.94
C LYS A 128 -26.36 -6.29 -13.18
N ARG A 129 -25.38 -5.38 -13.32
CA ARG A 129 -25.42 -4.03 -12.75
C ARG A 129 -26.58 -3.20 -13.28
N SER A 130 -26.88 -3.27 -14.57
CA SER A 130 -27.98 -2.51 -15.20
C SER A 130 -29.38 -2.90 -14.67
N LEU A 131 -29.52 -4.09 -14.12
CA LEU A 131 -30.78 -4.55 -13.50
C LEU A 131 -30.98 -3.99 -12.08
N TYR A 132 -29.94 -3.43 -11.48
CA TYR A 132 -30.01 -2.85 -10.13
C TYR A 132 -30.17 -1.33 -10.20
N THR A 133 -31.22 -0.81 -9.57
CA THR A 133 -31.58 0.61 -9.61
C THR A 133 -31.27 1.37 -8.30
N GLY A 134 -30.88 0.66 -7.26
CA GLY A 134 -30.54 1.26 -5.97
C GLY A 134 -29.22 2.04 -5.97
N PRO A 135 -28.89 2.70 -4.86
CA PRO A 135 -27.65 3.47 -4.73
C PRO A 135 -26.41 2.58 -4.77
N VAL A 136 -25.38 3.06 -5.47
CA VAL A 136 -24.08 2.38 -5.59
C VAL A 136 -22.98 3.33 -5.17
N ILE A 137 -22.23 2.95 -4.15
CA ILE A 137 -21.02 3.63 -3.71
C ILE A 137 -19.82 2.99 -4.42
N GLY A 138 -19.14 3.76 -5.27
CA GLY A 138 -17.90 3.34 -5.94
C GLY A 138 -16.70 3.98 -5.27
N ILE A 139 -15.74 3.19 -4.80
CA ILE A 139 -14.58 3.65 -4.05
C ILE A 139 -13.31 3.41 -4.84
N THR A 140 -12.52 4.47 -5.09
CA THR A 140 -11.18 4.37 -5.68
C THR A 140 -10.15 5.18 -4.89
N GLY A 141 -8.87 4.97 -5.18
CA GLY A 141 -7.73 5.60 -4.52
C GLY A 141 -6.53 4.66 -4.49
N SER A 142 -5.41 5.09 -3.95
CA SER A 142 -4.25 4.23 -3.70
C SER A 142 -4.44 3.49 -2.38
N ASN A 143 -4.62 4.19 -1.27
CA ASN A 143 -4.81 3.65 0.08
C ASN A 143 -6.20 3.97 0.65
N GLY A 144 -6.63 3.18 1.63
CA GLY A 144 -7.85 3.43 2.40
C GLY A 144 -9.14 2.87 1.80
N LYS A 145 -9.17 2.38 0.53
CA LYS A 145 -10.38 1.85 -0.13
C LYS A 145 -11.11 0.81 0.70
N THR A 146 -10.41 -0.27 1.08
CA THR A 146 -10.99 -1.37 1.86
C THR A 146 -11.41 -0.90 3.25
N VAL A 147 -10.64 -0.02 3.88
CA VAL A 147 -11.00 0.56 5.19
C VAL A 147 -12.31 1.33 5.10
N VAL A 148 -12.44 2.24 4.15
CA VAL A 148 -13.67 3.04 3.94
C VAL A 148 -14.85 2.13 3.63
N LYS A 149 -14.68 1.11 2.76
CA LYS A 149 -15.72 0.13 2.45
C LYS A 149 -16.22 -0.61 3.70
N GLU A 150 -15.29 -1.14 4.51
CA GLU A 150 -15.65 -1.90 5.72
C GLU A 150 -16.30 -1.00 6.77
N TRP A 151 -15.82 0.23 6.93
CA TRP A 151 -16.42 1.18 7.86
C TRP A 151 -17.83 1.62 7.41
N LEU A 152 -18.02 1.90 6.13
CA LEU A 152 -19.35 2.20 5.59
C LEU A 152 -20.31 1.02 5.80
N TYR A 153 -19.84 -0.21 5.55
CA TYR A 153 -20.65 -1.39 5.85
C TYR A 153 -21.07 -1.44 7.31
N GLN A 154 -20.15 -1.25 8.26
CA GLN A 154 -20.46 -1.28 9.69
C GLN A 154 -21.42 -0.17 10.10
N LEU A 155 -21.25 1.05 9.55
CA LEU A 155 -22.08 2.20 9.87
C LEU A 155 -23.50 2.11 9.30
N LEU A 156 -23.71 1.31 8.24
CA LEU A 156 -24.95 1.31 7.44
C LEU A 156 -25.70 -0.03 7.46
N LYS A 157 -25.08 -1.12 7.93
CA LYS A 157 -25.63 -2.49 7.87
C LYS A 157 -26.95 -2.68 8.62
N ASP A 158 -27.24 -1.82 9.60
CA ASP A 158 -28.47 -1.92 10.38
C ASP A 158 -29.66 -1.23 9.67
N ASP A 159 -29.39 -0.42 8.61
CA ASP A 159 -30.42 0.26 7.83
C ASP A 159 -30.60 -0.31 6.41
N TYR A 160 -29.59 -1.01 5.88
CA TYR A 160 -29.58 -1.51 4.51
C TYR A 160 -29.13 -2.96 4.42
N HIS A 161 -29.77 -3.73 3.54
CA HIS A 161 -29.20 -4.96 3.01
C HIS A 161 -28.10 -4.61 2.00
N ILE A 162 -26.85 -4.73 2.43
CA ILE A 162 -25.68 -4.23 1.68
C ILE A 162 -24.99 -5.37 0.91
N THR A 163 -24.88 -5.21 -0.40
CA THR A 163 -23.95 -5.99 -1.23
C THR A 163 -22.64 -5.22 -1.39
N ARG A 164 -21.48 -5.84 -1.07
CA ARG A 164 -20.18 -5.18 -1.14
C ARG A 164 -19.10 -6.08 -1.71
N SER A 165 -18.01 -5.48 -2.22
CA SER A 165 -16.83 -6.22 -2.66
C SER A 165 -16.29 -7.10 -1.53
N PRO A 166 -16.19 -8.44 -1.74
CA PRO A 166 -15.57 -9.33 -0.75
C PRO A 166 -14.07 -9.01 -0.65
N ARG A 167 -13.53 -8.95 0.56
CA ARG A 167 -12.11 -8.66 0.78
C ARG A 167 -11.67 -7.41 -0.02
N SER A 168 -10.60 -7.53 -0.81
CA SER A 168 -10.07 -6.49 -1.71
C SER A 168 -10.31 -6.82 -3.19
N TYR A 169 -11.51 -7.29 -3.54
CA TYR A 169 -11.89 -7.61 -4.92
C TYR A 169 -12.13 -6.32 -5.72
N ASN A 170 -11.04 -5.68 -6.15
CA ASN A 170 -11.04 -4.38 -6.81
C ASN A 170 -10.42 -4.38 -8.22
N SER A 171 -9.99 -5.55 -8.73
CA SER A 171 -9.35 -5.73 -10.04
C SER A 171 -10.34 -5.94 -11.18
N GLN A 172 -9.83 -6.06 -12.41
CA GLN A 172 -10.59 -6.36 -13.63
C GLN A 172 -11.42 -7.65 -13.55
N ILE A 173 -11.06 -8.57 -12.65
CA ILE A 173 -11.78 -9.83 -12.37
C ILE A 173 -12.61 -9.70 -11.08
N GLY A 174 -12.03 -9.10 -10.05
CA GLY A 174 -12.67 -9.01 -8.73
C GLY A 174 -13.94 -8.15 -8.72
N VAL A 175 -13.94 -7.05 -9.47
CA VAL A 175 -15.11 -6.17 -9.58
C VAL A 175 -16.31 -6.87 -10.23
N PRO A 176 -16.18 -7.54 -11.40
CA PRO A 176 -17.27 -8.35 -11.96
C PRO A 176 -17.84 -9.38 -11.00
N LEU A 177 -16.97 -10.13 -10.29
CA LEU A 177 -17.40 -11.13 -9.31
C LEU A 177 -18.14 -10.50 -8.12
N SER A 178 -17.78 -9.27 -7.73
CA SER A 178 -18.45 -8.51 -6.68
C SER A 178 -19.84 -8.05 -7.11
N VAL A 179 -19.94 -7.50 -8.32
CA VAL A 179 -21.21 -6.99 -8.88
C VAL A 179 -22.19 -8.12 -9.16
N TRP A 180 -21.71 -9.31 -9.50
CA TRP A 180 -22.56 -10.50 -9.68
C TRP A 180 -23.38 -10.87 -8.43
N GLN A 181 -22.92 -10.48 -7.22
CA GLN A 181 -23.61 -10.75 -5.95
C GLN A 181 -24.86 -9.88 -5.74
N LEU A 182 -25.10 -8.87 -6.58
CA LEU A 182 -26.32 -8.08 -6.54
C LEU A 182 -27.57 -8.98 -6.72
N ASN A 183 -28.55 -8.79 -5.85
CA ASN A 183 -29.79 -9.56 -5.85
C ASN A 183 -30.97 -8.65 -5.45
N GLU A 184 -32.17 -9.21 -5.45
CA GLU A 184 -33.41 -8.49 -5.16
C GLU A 184 -33.49 -7.91 -3.73
N GLN A 185 -32.71 -8.44 -2.80
CA GLN A 185 -32.65 -7.94 -1.43
C GLN A 185 -31.64 -6.80 -1.26
N THR A 186 -30.78 -6.55 -2.26
CA THR A 186 -29.77 -5.49 -2.16
C THR A 186 -30.44 -4.12 -2.16
N GLU A 187 -30.25 -3.34 -1.09
CA GLU A 187 -30.75 -1.98 -0.96
C GLU A 187 -29.65 -0.94 -1.17
N LEU A 188 -28.39 -1.31 -0.89
CA LEU A 188 -27.20 -0.48 -1.09
C LEU A 188 -26.06 -1.35 -1.59
N ALA A 189 -25.30 -0.87 -2.57
CA ALA A 189 -24.10 -1.54 -3.06
C ALA A 189 -22.83 -0.72 -2.75
N ILE A 190 -21.71 -1.39 -2.37
CA ILE A 190 -20.43 -0.74 -2.09
C ILE A 190 -19.33 -1.50 -2.81
N PHE A 191 -18.75 -0.92 -3.86
CA PHE A 191 -17.71 -1.57 -4.67
C PHE A 191 -16.41 -0.79 -4.68
N GLU A 192 -15.28 -1.53 -4.56
CA GLU A 192 -13.95 -0.98 -4.73
C GLU A 192 -13.49 -1.11 -6.19
N ALA A 193 -12.80 -0.08 -6.71
CA ALA A 193 -12.11 -0.11 -7.99
C ALA A 193 -10.63 0.22 -7.81
N GLY A 194 -9.75 -0.69 -8.20
CA GLY A 194 -8.31 -0.54 -8.28
C GLY A 194 -7.82 -0.67 -9.71
N ILE A 195 -6.74 0.01 -10.03
CA ILE A 195 -6.07 -0.07 -11.34
C ILE A 195 -4.57 -0.19 -11.15
N SER A 196 -3.94 -0.90 -12.04
CA SER A 196 -2.49 -1.04 -12.20
C SER A 196 -1.96 -0.43 -13.50
N GLU A 197 -2.81 -0.25 -14.51
CA GLU A 197 -2.44 0.25 -15.83
C GLU A 197 -3.44 1.28 -16.36
N MET A 198 -3.01 2.03 -17.38
CA MET A 198 -3.86 2.96 -18.10
C MET A 198 -4.99 2.24 -18.87
N GLY A 199 -6.19 2.84 -18.88
CA GLY A 199 -7.37 2.30 -19.57
C GLY A 199 -8.14 1.25 -18.76
N GLU A 200 -7.64 0.81 -17.61
CA GLU A 200 -8.32 -0.18 -16.78
C GLU A 200 -9.61 0.38 -16.12
N MET A 201 -9.60 1.65 -15.73
CA MET A 201 -10.77 2.24 -15.07
C MET A 201 -11.93 2.44 -16.03
N ALA A 202 -11.66 2.73 -17.30
CA ALA A 202 -12.67 2.83 -18.34
C ALA A 202 -13.45 1.51 -18.54
N ARG A 203 -12.81 0.36 -18.29
CA ARG A 203 -13.47 -0.97 -18.32
C ARG A 203 -14.28 -1.26 -17.06
N LEU A 204 -13.88 -0.73 -15.90
CA LEU A 204 -14.60 -0.92 -14.64
C LEU A 204 -15.79 0.03 -14.48
N GLN A 205 -15.75 1.21 -15.09
CA GLN A 205 -16.81 2.20 -14.98
C GLN A 205 -18.20 1.65 -15.38
N PRO A 206 -18.38 0.99 -16.55
CA PRO A 206 -19.69 0.46 -16.93
C PRO A 206 -20.17 -0.70 -16.05
N ILE A 207 -19.27 -1.33 -15.30
CA ILE A 207 -19.60 -2.42 -14.40
C ILE A 207 -20.06 -1.90 -13.03
N ILE A 208 -19.49 -0.79 -12.54
CA ILE A 208 -19.84 -0.24 -11.21
C ILE A 208 -20.94 0.80 -11.34
N GLN A 209 -20.85 1.75 -12.27
CA GLN A 209 -21.77 2.88 -12.48
C GLN A 209 -22.20 3.50 -11.14
N PRO A 210 -21.27 4.14 -10.40
CA PRO A 210 -21.56 4.63 -9.07
C PRO A 210 -22.53 5.81 -9.10
N THR A 211 -23.44 5.86 -8.11
CA THR A 211 -24.28 7.04 -7.83
C THR A 211 -23.62 7.96 -6.81
N ILE A 212 -22.73 7.40 -5.95
CA ILE A 212 -21.87 8.12 -5.03
C ILE A 212 -20.46 7.64 -5.27
N GLY A 213 -19.59 8.55 -5.71
CA GLY A 213 -18.16 8.30 -5.91
C GLY A 213 -17.37 8.69 -4.68
N VAL A 214 -16.42 7.86 -4.29
CA VAL A 214 -15.52 8.12 -3.16
C VAL A 214 -14.08 8.02 -3.61
N ILE A 215 -13.32 9.08 -3.39
CA ILE A 215 -11.89 9.14 -3.61
C ILE A 215 -11.21 9.09 -2.25
N THR A 216 -10.42 8.05 -2.03
CA THR A 216 -9.49 7.98 -0.90
C THR A 216 -8.14 8.58 -1.29
N TYR A 217 -7.12 8.45 -0.43
CA TYR A 217 -5.78 8.97 -0.75
C TYR A 217 -5.24 8.42 -2.09
N ILE A 218 -4.70 9.31 -2.93
CA ILE A 218 -4.01 8.96 -4.18
C ILE A 218 -2.52 9.31 -4.02
N GLY A 219 -1.67 8.29 -3.84
CA GLY A 219 -0.23 8.39 -3.67
C GLY A 219 0.58 7.75 -4.81
N THR A 220 1.88 7.63 -4.59
CA THR A 220 2.88 7.12 -5.56
C THR A 220 2.81 5.62 -5.79
N GLU A 221 2.09 4.86 -4.96
CA GLU A 221 2.00 3.39 -5.08
C GLU A 221 1.56 2.94 -6.47
N HIS A 222 2.22 1.91 -7.01
CA HIS A 222 2.10 1.48 -8.41
C HIS A 222 2.44 2.59 -9.43
N GLY A 223 3.31 3.55 -9.05
CA GLY A 223 3.74 4.66 -9.89
C GLY A 223 4.51 4.23 -11.15
N GLU A 224 5.06 3.02 -11.15
CA GLU A 224 5.83 2.46 -12.26
C GLU A 224 5.07 2.47 -13.60
N ASN A 225 3.73 2.34 -13.56
CA ASN A 225 2.87 2.26 -14.74
C ASN A 225 2.14 3.58 -15.07
N PHE A 226 2.39 4.64 -14.30
CA PHE A 226 1.75 5.94 -14.52
C PHE A 226 2.81 7.06 -14.61
N PRO A 227 2.80 7.86 -15.69
CA PRO A 227 3.81 8.92 -15.90
C PRO A 227 3.82 10.02 -14.80
N SER A 228 2.71 10.21 -14.09
CA SER A 228 2.61 11.15 -12.97
C SER A 228 1.40 10.87 -12.08
N ILE A 229 1.40 11.40 -10.85
CA ILE A 229 0.23 11.33 -9.94
C ILE A 229 -0.99 12.00 -10.56
N ALA A 230 -0.81 13.08 -11.31
CA ALA A 230 -1.91 13.78 -11.99
C ALA A 230 -2.58 12.89 -13.04
N ILE A 231 -1.80 12.17 -13.84
CA ILE A 231 -2.31 11.21 -14.84
C ILE A 231 -2.99 10.03 -14.13
N LYS A 232 -2.39 9.49 -13.09
CA LYS A 232 -2.99 8.42 -12.28
C LYS A 232 -4.31 8.85 -11.65
N ARG A 233 -4.39 10.09 -11.16
CA ARG A 233 -5.64 10.67 -10.66
C ARG A 233 -6.68 10.78 -11.77
N ALA A 234 -6.31 11.32 -12.93
CA ALA A 234 -7.22 11.45 -14.08
C ALA A 234 -7.78 10.08 -14.52
N GLU A 235 -6.93 9.05 -14.54
CA GLU A 235 -7.35 7.67 -14.83
C GLU A 235 -8.37 7.17 -13.80
N LYS A 236 -8.10 7.34 -12.50
CA LYS A 236 -9.04 6.94 -11.43
C LYS A 236 -10.36 7.70 -11.49
N MET A 237 -10.34 8.96 -11.89
CA MET A 237 -11.54 9.79 -12.04
C MET A 237 -12.49 9.30 -13.13
N GLN A 238 -12.04 8.50 -14.10
CA GLN A 238 -12.91 7.91 -15.13
C GLN A 238 -14.02 7.05 -14.54
N LEU A 239 -13.81 6.45 -13.35
CA LEU A 239 -14.88 5.72 -12.64
C LEU A 239 -16.12 6.58 -12.41
N PHE A 240 -15.95 7.89 -12.28
CA PHE A 240 -16.97 8.84 -11.89
C PHE A 240 -17.48 9.71 -13.05
N SER A 241 -17.19 9.33 -14.30
CA SER A 241 -17.58 10.11 -15.48
C SER A 241 -19.10 10.45 -15.54
N ASN A 242 -19.94 9.58 -14.98
CA ASN A 242 -21.39 9.75 -14.92
C ASN A 242 -21.92 9.77 -13.47
N CYS A 243 -21.05 10.03 -12.49
CA CYS A 243 -21.41 9.97 -11.08
C CYS A 243 -21.92 11.35 -10.61
N PRO A 244 -23.17 11.47 -10.12
CA PRO A 244 -23.75 12.76 -9.73
C PRO A 244 -23.14 13.35 -8.45
N THR A 245 -22.58 12.51 -7.57
CA THR A 245 -22.01 12.95 -6.29
C THR A 245 -20.63 12.34 -6.12
N ILE A 246 -19.59 13.19 -5.97
CA ILE A 246 -18.21 12.75 -5.73
C ILE A 246 -17.74 13.30 -4.38
N ILE A 247 -17.23 12.42 -3.54
CA ILE A 247 -16.75 12.72 -2.19
C ILE A 247 -15.25 12.51 -2.15
N GLU A 248 -14.52 13.54 -1.74
CA GLU A 248 -13.09 13.51 -1.46
C GLU A 248 -12.85 14.34 -0.20
N ASP A 249 -12.23 13.73 0.81
CA ASP A 249 -11.78 14.46 2.00
C ASP A 249 -10.38 14.99 1.78
N PRO A 250 -10.16 16.32 1.77
CA PRO A 250 -8.83 16.90 1.56
C PRO A 250 -7.83 16.58 2.68
N THR A 251 -8.31 16.11 3.83
CA THR A 251 -7.47 15.67 4.95
C THR A 251 -7.15 14.16 4.90
N HIS A 252 -7.68 13.46 3.89
CA HIS A 252 -7.54 12.03 3.68
C HIS A 252 -7.90 11.16 4.90
N GLN A 253 -8.78 11.66 5.76
CA GLN A 253 -9.26 10.92 6.93
C GLN A 253 -10.45 10.02 6.55
N ASN A 254 -10.25 8.71 6.59
CA ASN A 254 -11.26 7.73 6.21
C ASN A 254 -12.60 7.93 6.95
N ILE A 255 -12.56 8.33 8.23
CA ILE A 255 -13.77 8.53 9.02
C ILE A 255 -14.57 9.76 8.55
N ARG A 256 -13.91 10.84 8.14
CA ARG A 256 -14.56 12.01 7.56
C ARG A 256 -15.17 11.69 6.20
N THR A 257 -14.48 10.87 5.42
CA THR A 257 -15.01 10.33 4.16
C THR A 257 -16.30 9.54 4.41
N CYS A 258 -16.31 8.64 5.41
CA CYS A 258 -17.53 7.90 5.78
C CYS A 258 -18.66 8.82 6.23
N ALA A 259 -18.36 9.84 7.06
CA ALA A 259 -19.36 10.84 7.47
C ALA A 259 -19.96 11.59 6.27
N ALA A 260 -19.12 11.97 5.29
CA ALA A 260 -19.58 12.66 4.08
C ALA A 260 -20.47 11.75 3.20
N VAL A 261 -20.17 10.45 3.12
CA VAL A 261 -21.04 9.47 2.43
C VAL A 261 -22.38 9.34 3.15
N MET A 262 -22.40 9.27 4.48
CA MET A 262 -23.65 9.22 5.24
C MET A 262 -24.51 10.48 5.01
N ARG A 263 -23.90 11.68 4.95
CA ARG A 263 -24.61 12.92 4.59
C ARG A 263 -25.23 12.83 3.19
N ALA A 264 -24.49 12.32 2.22
CA ALA A 264 -24.98 12.13 0.86
C ALA A 264 -26.13 11.12 0.77
N LEU A 265 -26.20 10.15 1.71
CA LEU A 265 -27.31 9.22 1.86
C LEU A 265 -28.49 9.81 2.68
N GLY A 266 -28.39 11.06 3.19
CA GLY A 266 -29.46 11.76 3.87
C GLY A 266 -29.46 11.65 5.40
N TYR A 267 -28.40 11.14 6.03
CA TYR A 267 -28.28 11.09 7.49
C TYR A 267 -28.02 12.49 8.07
N ASN A 268 -28.61 12.79 9.22
CA ASN A 268 -28.34 14.00 9.98
C ASN A 268 -27.06 13.89 10.82
N GLU A 269 -26.49 15.03 11.24
CA GLU A 269 -25.21 15.09 11.96
C GLU A 269 -25.24 14.37 13.33
N GLU A 270 -26.37 14.37 14.00
CA GLU A 270 -26.53 13.69 15.28
C GLU A 270 -26.38 12.17 15.12
N THR A 271 -27.11 11.59 14.14
CA THR A 271 -27.02 10.15 13.83
C THR A 271 -25.60 9.77 13.36
N ILE A 272 -24.98 10.60 12.50
CA ILE A 272 -23.61 10.36 12.03
C ILE A 272 -22.65 10.32 13.20
N THR A 273 -22.69 11.33 14.06
CA THR A 273 -21.81 11.42 15.23
C THR A 273 -22.02 10.24 16.18
N GLN A 274 -23.26 9.90 16.48
CA GLN A 274 -23.61 8.79 17.36
C GLN A 274 -23.07 7.46 16.82
N ARG A 275 -23.28 7.17 15.53
CA ARG A 275 -22.81 5.91 14.93
C ARG A 275 -21.31 5.82 14.86
N ILE A 276 -20.63 6.92 14.53
CA ILE A 276 -19.16 6.96 14.53
C ILE A 276 -18.60 6.69 15.93
N LEU A 277 -19.20 7.28 16.97
CA LEU A 277 -18.79 7.06 18.36
C LEU A 277 -19.11 5.64 18.87
N GLN A 278 -20.15 5.02 18.34
CA GLN A 278 -20.59 3.66 18.70
C GLN A 278 -19.89 2.58 17.85
N GLN A 279 -19.14 2.97 16.82
CA GLN A 279 -18.47 2.01 15.96
C GLN A 279 -17.47 1.19 16.79
N THR A 280 -17.85 -0.03 17.11
CA THR A 280 -16.95 -1.01 17.75
C THR A 280 -16.09 -1.65 16.67
N HIS A 281 -14.81 -1.31 16.65
CA HIS A 281 -13.85 -1.99 15.81
C HIS A 281 -13.49 -3.35 16.41
N GLU A 282 -13.50 -4.40 15.60
CA GLU A 282 -13.07 -5.74 16.03
C GLU A 282 -11.58 -5.74 16.40
N THR A 283 -10.81 -4.88 15.74
CA THR A 283 -9.38 -4.71 16.00
C THR A 283 -9.05 -3.22 16.13
N ILE A 284 -8.49 -2.83 17.25
CA ILE A 284 -8.14 -1.45 17.59
C ILE A 284 -6.64 -1.38 17.90
N LEU A 285 -5.94 -0.41 17.33
CA LEU A 285 -4.60 -0.02 17.75
C LEU A 285 -4.70 1.25 18.61
N ASP A 286 -4.60 1.08 19.94
CA ASP A 286 -4.53 2.21 20.86
C ASP A 286 -3.12 2.80 20.89
N ILE A 287 -3.01 4.12 20.70
CA ILE A 287 -1.75 4.87 20.77
C ILE A 287 -1.76 5.75 22.02
N ASN A 288 -0.81 5.51 22.91
CA ASN A 288 -0.66 6.24 24.16
C ASN A 288 0.42 7.33 24.05
N LEU A 289 0.01 8.56 23.74
CA LEU A 289 0.93 9.70 23.59
C LEU A 289 1.62 10.08 24.92
N SER A 290 0.98 9.84 26.06
CA SER A 290 1.63 10.06 27.37
C SER A 290 2.76 9.07 27.62
N ALA A 291 2.61 7.83 27.18
CA ALA A 291 3.68 6.82 27.21
C ALA A 291 4.84 7.23 26.27
N LEU A 292 4.53 7.76 25.08
CA LEU A 292 5.51 8.29 24.13
C LEU A 292 6.38 9.37 24.82
N VAL A 293 5.75 10.39 25.39
CA VAL A 293 6.46 11.50 26.05
C VAL A 293 7.26 11.01 27.28
N ASN A 294 6.75 10.00 27.99
CA ASN A 294 7.50 9.36 29.07
C ASN A 294 8.79 8.69 28.55
N ASN A 295 8.69 7.99 27.42
CA ASN A 295 9.85 7.33 26.80
C ASN A 295 10.88 8.35 26.30
N VAL A 296 10.45 9.45 25.69
CA VAL A 296 11.35 10.56 25.34
C VAL A 296 12.11 11.06 26.57
N ARG A 297 11.39 11.28 27.69
CA ARG A 297 11.99 11.75 28.95
C ARG A 297 13.03 10.77 29.47
N TYR A 298 12.75 9.48 29.42
CA TYR A 298 13.71 8.44 29.81
C TYR A 298 15.01 8.55 29.01
N PHE A 299 14.93 8.56 27.67
CA PHE A 299 16.12 8.66 26.84
C PHE A 299 16.83 10.01 27.02
N ARG A 300 16.08 11.10 27.21
CA ARG A 300 16.68 12.42 27.46
C ARG A 300 17.51 12.45 28.74
N GLN A 301 17.13 11.71 29.77
CA GLN A 301 17.90 11.60 31.03
C GLN A 301 19.22 10.84 30.87
N LEU A 302 19.36 10.01 29.84
CA LEU A 302 20.61 9.31 29.52
C LEU A 302 21.61 10.22 28.78
N LEU A 303 21.17 11.34 28.23
CA LEU A 303 21.96 12.24 27.42
C LEU A 303 22.47 13.44 28.23
N SER A 304 23.62 13.99 27.80
CA SER A 304 24.05 15.29 28.29
C SER A 304 23.01 16.38 27.96
N PRO A 305 22.86 17.42 28.78
CA PRO A 305 21.97 18.54 28.47
C PRO A 305 22.25 19.21 27.11
N THR A 306 23.49 19.13 26.63
CA THR A 306 23.94 19.72 25.34
C THR A 306 23.80 18.77 24.16
N THR A 307 23.58 17.47 24.40
CA THR A 307 23.40 16.48 23.33
C THR A 307 22.01 16.63 22.73
N LEU A 308 21.90 16.85 21.44
CA LEU A 308 20.63 16.95 20.71
C LEU A 308 19.96 15.57 20.56
N LEU A 309 18.64 15.58 20.45
CA LEU A 309 17.84 14.36 20.28
C LEU A 309 17.01 14.44 19.00
N THR A 310 17.26 13.49 18.10
CA THR A 310 16.42 13.26 16.90
C THR A 310 15.49 12.10 17.17
N CYS A 311 14.19 12.25 16.86
CA CYS A 311 13.22 11.16 16.90
C CYS A 311 12.86 10.68 15.50
N MET A 312 12.84 9.35 15.32
CA MET A 312 12.50 8.70 14.05
C MET A 312 10.98 8.53 13.95
N VAL A 313 10.36 9.19 12.97
CA VAL A 313 8.91 9.13 12.70
C VAL A 313 8.59 8.61 11.30
N LYS A 314 9.57 7.95 10.67
CA LYS A 314 9.46 7.30 9.36
C LYS A 314 8.43 6.15 9.36
N ALA A 315 7.98 5.75 8.17
CA ALA A 315 7.03 4.65 7.96
C ALA A 315 5.75 4.86 8.79
N PHE A 316 5.14 6.06 8.64
CA PHE A 316 3.95 6.45 9.39
C PHE A 316 4.15 6.36 10.91
N ALA A 317 5.31 6.83 11.40
CA ALA A 317 5.77 6.68 12.79
C ALA A 317 5.69 5.22 13.26
N TYR A 318 6.30 4.31 12.48
CA TYR A 318 6.25 2.85 12.70
C TYR A 318 4.82 2.28 12.73
N GLY A 319 3.89 2.90 11.99
CA GLY A 319 2.48 2.48 11.90
C GLY A 319 1.55 3.10 12.95
N THR A 320 2.02 4.08 13.73
CA THR A 320 1.27 4.65 14.87
C THR A 320 0.65 6.02 14.59
N GLY A 321 0.85 6.58 13.40
CA GLY A 321 0.32 7.91 13.02
C GLY A 321 1.39 8.99 13.09
N SER A 322 1.93 9.42 11.93
CA SER A 322 3.06 10.35 11.85
C SER A 322 2.74 11.73 12.41
N VAL A 323 1.54 12.25 12.16
CA VAL A 323 1.15 13.60 12.53
C VAL A 323 0.97 13.74 14.05
N GLU A 324 0.18 12.86 14.67
CA GLU A 324 -0.11 12.89 16.11
C GLU A 324 1.14 12.65 16.94
N ILE A 325 1.95 11.68 16.53
CA ILE A 325 3.24 11.39 17.17
C ILE A 325 4.18 12.61 17.05
N SER A 326 4.35 13.16 15.86
CA SER A 326 5.26 14.31 15.65
C SER A 326 4.80 15.55 16.40
N ARG A 327 3.49 15.78 16.50
CA ARG A 327 2.95 16.89 17.30
C ARG A 327 3.25 16.69 18.78
N ALA A 328 3.02 15.51 19.34
CA ALA A 328 3.34 15.20 20.73
C ALA A 328 4.84 15.34 21.01
N LEU A 329 5.71 14.97 20.07
CA LEU A 329 7.16 15.14 20.17
C LEU A 329 7.57 16.61 20.13
N GLN A 330 6.97 17.42 19.27
CA GLN A 330 7.20 18.86 19.21
C GLN A 330 6.75 19.56 20.48
N ASP A 331 5.52 19.28 20.92
CA ASP A 331 4.88 19.95 22.05
C ASP A 331 5.56 19.61 23.39
N CYS A 332 6.21 18.45 23.50
CA CYS A 332 6.93 18.09 24.72
C CYS A 332 8.21 18.90 24.97
N GLY A 333 8.75 19.60 23.97
CA GLY A 333 9.92 20.48 24.07
C GLY A 333 11.23 19.77 24.42
N MET A 334 11.31 18.45 24.26
CA MET A 334 12.50 17.64 24.59
C MET A 334 13.19 17.06 23.34
N VAL A 335 12.68 17.35 22.16
CA VAL A 335 13.14 16.81 20.87
C VAL A 335 13.63 17.97 20.01
N ASP A 336 14.79 17.81 19.39
CA ASP A 336 15.44 18.86 18.60
C ASP A 336 15.22 18.65 17.09
N TYR A 337 15.12 17.40 16.63
CA TYR A 337 14.95 17.03 15.23
C TYR A 337 13.94 15.88 15.08
N LEU A 338 13.28 15.85 13.95
CA LEU A 338 12.58 14.65 13.47
C LEU A 338 13.33 14.06 12.28
N ALA A 339 13.15 12.77 12.02
CA ALA A 339 13.68 12.13 10.84
C ALA A 339 12.65 11.19 10.20
N VAL A 340 12.49 11.35 8.90
CA VAL A 340 11.58 10.58 8.02
C VAL A 340 12.37 9.77 7.01
N ALA A 341 11.72 8.82 6.34
CA ALA A 341 12.37 8.04 5.29
C ALA A 341 12.48 8.84 4.00
N VAL A 342 11.39 9.37 3.50
CA VAL A 342 11.25 10.03 2.19
C VAL A 342 10.62 11.42 2.34
N ALA A 343 10.66 12.22 1.26
CA ALA A 343 10.18 13.58 1.24
C ALA A 343 8.69 13.71 1.57
N ASP A 344 7.85 12.82 1.04
CA ASP A 344 6.39 12.86 1.22
C ASP A 344 5.98 12.81 2.69
N GLU A 345 6.65 12.00 3.50
CA GLU A 345 6.42 11.94 4.96
C GLU A 345 6.73 13.29 5.62
N GLY A 346 7.83 13.94 5.23
CA GLY A 346 8.21 15.26 5.76
C GLY A 346 7.24 16.37 5.33
N ILE A 347 6.76 16.32 4.09
CA ILE A 347 5.78 17.26 3.54
C ILE A 347 4.44 17.13 4.28
N GLU A 348 4.00 15.91 4.57
CA GLU A 348 2.80 15.65 5.38
C GLU A 348 2.92 16.33 6.76
N LEU A 349 4.06 16.16 7.42
CA LEU A 349 4.33 16.78 8.72
C LEU A 349 4.34 18.31 8.64
N ARG A 350 4.94 18.90 7.59
CA ARG A 350 4.90 20.36 7.38
C ARG A 350 3.49 20.88 7.19
N LYS A 351 2.67 20.20 6.37
CA LYS A 351 1.25 20.54 6.18
C LYS A 351 0.44 20.44 7.48
N ALA A 352 0.84 19.55 8.38
CA ALA A 352 0.24 19.42 9.71
C ALA A 352 0.74 20.45 10.75
N GLY A 353 1.62 21.39 10.35
CA GLY A 353 2.14 22.47 11.20
C GLY A 353 3.34 22.08 12.06
N ILE A 354 4.04 21.01 11.74
CA ILE A 354 5.30 20.65 12.43
C ILE A 354 6.41 21.60 11.97
N THR A 355 7.07 22.27 12.92
CA THR A 355 8.12 23.26 12.69
C THR A 355 9.53 22.78 13.03
N LEU A 356 9.67 21.71 13.82
CA LEU A 356 10.99 21.11 14.10
C LEU A 356 11.75 20.82 12.81
N PRO A 357 13.08 20.93 12.78
CA PRO A 357 13.90 20.47 11.67
C PRO A 357 13.60 18.99 11.35
N ILE A 358 13.45 18.66 10.05
CA ILE A 358 13.14 17.32 9.58
C ILE A 358 14.22 16.82 8.64
N ILE A 359 14.88 15.73 9.01
CA ILE A 359 15.89 15.05 8.18
C ILE A 359 15.20 14.03 7.28
N VAL A 360 15.42 14.11 5.97
CA VAL A 360 14.99 13.12 4.98
C VAL A 360 16.13 12.14 4.77
N MET A 361 15.93 10.86 5.19
CA MET A 361 17.00 9.85 5.23
C MET A 361 17.36 9.30 3.85
N ASP A 362 16.41 9.31 2.91
CA ASP A 362 16.58 8.86 1.54
C ASP A 362 15.92 9.86 0.58
N PRO A 363 16.61 10.97 0.25
CA PRO A 363 16.09 11.97 -0.67
C PRO A 363 16.13 11.45 -2.10
N GLU A 364 14.97 11.31 -2.70
CA GLU A 364 14.83 10.99 -4.13
C GLU A 364 15.16 12.23 -4.97
N VAL A 365 15.93 12.06 -6.07
CA VAL A 365 16.30 13.16 -6.97
C VAL A 365 15.06 13.89 -7.52
N ALA A 366 14.00 13.15 -7.84
CA ALA A 366 12.74 13.71 -8.32
C ALA A 366 11.99 14.57 -7.27
N ALA A 367 12.33 14.43 -5.99
CA ALA A 367 11.69 15.14 -4.89
C ALA A 367 12.52 16.32 -4.35
N LEU A 368 13.69 16.63 -4.91
CA LEU A 368 14.61 17.66 -4.40
C LEU A 368 13.96 19.06 -4.34
N ASP A 369 13.17 19.41 -5.35
CA ASP A 369 12.44 20.67 -5.34
C ASP A 369 11.46 20.76 -4.17
N LEU A 370 10.73 19.69 -3.91
CA LEU A 370 9.77 19.60 -2.81
C LEU A 370 10.46 19.61 -1.44
N ILE A 371 11.63 18.96 -1.32
CA ILE A 371 12.46 18.99 -0.11
C ILE A 371 12.84 20.42 0.24
N ILE A 372 13.31 21.18 -0.75
CA ILE A 372 13.71 22.58 -0.58
C ILE A 372 12.51 23.47 -0.24
N GLU A 373 11.42 23.37 -1.00
CA GLU A 373 10.21 24.19 -0.82
C GLU A 373 9.53 23.99 0.54
N ASN A 374 9.69 22.80 1.13
CA ASN A 374 9.12 22.46 2.43
C ASN A 374 10.11 22.57 3.60
N ASN A 375 11.28 23.20 3.40
CA ASN A 375 12.32 23.33 4.44
C ASN A 375 12.69 21.99 5.09
N LEU A 376 12.83 20.93 4.28
CA LEU A 376 13.33 19.64 4.71
C LEU A 376 14.85 19.57 4.51
N GLN A 377 15.53 18.76 5.31
CA GLN A 377 16.98 18.67 5.32
C GLN A 377 17.43 17.30 4.76
N PRO A 378 17.99 17.27 3.53
CA PRO A 378 18.33 16.00 2.89
C PRO A 378 19.60 15.37 3.44
N ASN A 379 19.60 14.03 3.51
CA ASN A 379 20.78 13.20 3.73
C ASN A 379 21.58 13.04 2.42
N ILE A 380 22.90 13.16 2.50
CA ILE A 380 23.82 12.99 1.39
C ILE A 380 24.66 11.74 1.64
N TYR A 381 24.60 10.78 0.73
CA TYR A 381 25.28 9.49 0.87
C TYR A 381 26.16 9.12 -0.34
N SER A 382 26.21 9.96 -1.37
CA SER A 382 27.09 9.83 -2.53
C SER A 382 27.38 11.18 -3.17
N LEU A 383 28.44 11.26 -3.98
CA LEU A 383 28.78 12.48 -4.73
C LEU A 383 27.69 12.85 -5.73
N SER A 384 27.05 11.87 -6.37
CA SER A 384 25.95 12.13 -7.30
C SER A 384 24.78 12.84 -6.61
N VAL A 385 24.33 12.33 -5.45
CA VAL A 385 23.27 12.98 -4.66
C VAL A 385 23.68 14.38 -4.20
N LEU A 386 24.95 14.57 -3.84
CA LEU A 386 25.46 15.90 -3.51
C LEU A 386 25.36 16.87 -4.68
N ASP A 387 25.78 16.44 -5.87
CA ASP A 387 25.74 17.27 -7.08
C ASP A 387 24.31 17.64 -7.46
N ASP A 388 23.39 16.68 -7.42
CA ASP A 388 21.97 16.90 -7.71
C ASP A 388 21.35 17.95 -6.74
N ILE A 389 21.68 17.86 -5.44
CA ILE A 389 21.18 18.80 -4.42
C ILE A 389 21.82 20.18 -4.60
N ILE A 390 23.12 20.27 -4.90
CA ILE A 390 23.79 21.55 -5.22
C ILE A 390 23.08 22.21 -6.40
N HIS A 391 22.90 21.51 -7.51
CA HIS A 391 22.23 22.03 -8.69
C HIS A 391 20.79 22.49 -8.40
N ALA A 392 20.02 21.73 -7.64
CA ALA A 392 18.66 22.10 -7.26
C ALA A 392 18.63 23.37 -6.38
N ALA A 393 19.57 23.49 -5.42
CA ALA A 393 19.67 24.66 -4.56
C ALA A 393 20.13 25.91 -5.32
N GLU A 394 21.12 25.78 -6.23
CA GLU A 394 21.61 26.87 -7.10
C GLU A 394 20.50 27.33 -8.04
N ALA A 395 19.73 26.44 -8.65
CA ALA A 395 18.61 26.78 -9.53
C ALA A 395 17.54 27.63 -8.82
N LYS A 396 17.41 27.49 -7.49
CA LYS A 396 16.51 28.29 -6.64
C LYS A 396 17.20 29.50 -6.00
N GLY A 397 18.49 29.75 -6.30
CA GLY A 397 19.27 30.87 -5.74
C GLY A 397 19.50 30.74 -4.24
N LEU A 398 19.54 29.55 -3.68
CA LEU A 398 19.76 29.32 -2.26
C LEU A 398 21.23 29.28 -1.91
N GLU A 399 21.56 29.84 -0.74
CA GLU A 399 22.85 29.68 -0.09
C GLU A 399 22.68 28.95 1.24
N ALA A 400 23.64 28.04 1.53
CA ALA A 400 23.73 27.32 2.81
C ALA A 400 22.54 26.45 3.17
N LEU A 401 21.87 25.79 2.19
CA LEU A 401 20.86 24.75 2.46
C LEU A 401 21.46 23.70 3.42
N PRO A 402 20.85 23.43 4.60
CA PRO A 402 21.39 22.46 5.54
C PRO A 402 21.26 21.04 5.01
N VAL A 403 22.38 20.31 5.00
CA VAL A 403 22.46 18.91 4.56
C VAL A 403 23.16 18.04 5.60
N HIS A 404 22.90 16.74 5.58
CA HIS A 404 23.44 15.78 6.52
C HIS A 404 24.30 14.74 5.79
N ILE A 405 25.60 14.65 6.11
CA ILE A 405 26.51 13.72 5.45
C ILE A 405 26.47 12.35 6.12
N LYS A 406 26.23 11.30 5.35
CA LYS A 406 26.23 9.93 5.85
C LYS A 406 27.53 9.22 5.53
N ILE A 407 28.16 8.65 6.57
CA ILE A 407 29.32 7.77 6.47
C ILE A 407 28.87 6.32 6.58
N ASP A 408 29.38 5.47 5.72
CA ASP A 408 29.25 4.02 5.90
C ASP A 408 30.43 3.50 6.72
N SER A 409 30.20 3.27 7.99
CA SER A 409 31.20 2.74 8.91
C SER A 409 31.11 1.23 9.12
N GLY A 410 30.38 0.50 8.24
CA GLY A 410 30.29 -0.94 8.29
C GLY A 410 28.87 -1.52 8.22
N MET A 411 27.84 -0.71 7.96
CA MET A 411 26.49 -1.21 7.72
C MET A 411 26.27 -1.65 6.26
N HIS A 412 27.09 -1.16 5.33
CA HIS A 412 27.09 -1.49 3.89
C HIS A 412 25.73 -1.29 3.20
N ARG A 413 25.09 -0.16 3.50
CA ARG A 413 23.82 0.19 2.88
C ARG A 413 23.89 1.50 2.08
N LEU A 414 24.25 2.60 2.72
CA LEU A 414 24.37 3.94 2.13
C LEU A 414 25.45 4.71 2.91
N GLY A 415 26.20 5.58 2.24
CA GLY A 415 27.17 6.46 2.87
C GLY A 415 28.52 6.47 2.17
N PHE A 416 29.32 7.49 2.46
CA PHE A 416 30.69 7.65 1.99
C PHE A 416 31.63 6.75 2.77
N TYR A 417 32.61 6.17 2.10
CA TYR A 417 33.75 5.52 2.71
C TYR A 417 34.86 6.53 3.02
N GLN A 418 35.87 6.13 3.79
CA GLN A 418 36.97 7.00 4.19
C GLN A 418 37.77 7.52 2.97
N GLU A 419 37.90 6.71 1.94
CA GLU A 419 38.56 7.05 0.68
C GLU A 419 37.80 8.11 -0.12
N ASP A 420 36.49 8.27 0.07
CA ASP A 420 35.67 9.28 -0.61
C ASP A 420 35.77 10.66 0.04
N ILE A 421 36.22 10.74 1.30
CA ILE A 421 36.21 11.98 2.09
C ILE A 421 37.02 13.12 1.44
N PRO A 422 38.21 12.90 0.84
CA PRO A 422 38.93 13.97 0.16
C PRO A 422 38.12 14.60 -1.00
N ALA A 423 37.50 13.77 -1.85
CA ALA A 423 36.68 14.24 -2.97
C ALA A 423 35.41 14.96 -2.50
N LEU A 424 34.76 14.44 -1.43
CA LEU A 424 33.63 15.09 -0.79
C LEU A 424 34.00 16.50 -0.25
N ILE A 425 35.16 16.62 0.44
CA ILE A 425 35.66 17.91 0.96
C ILE A 425 35.89 18.89 -0.18
N GLU A 426 36.61 18.49 -1.23
CA GLU A 426 36.85 19.30 -2.40
C GLU A 426 35.55 19.86 -2.99
N ARG A 427 34.57 18.98 -3.17
CA ARG A 427 33.25 19.35 -3.73
C ARG A 427 32.50 20.35 -2.83
N LEU A 428 32.52 20.13 -1.51
CA LEU A 428 31.86 21.00 -0.54
C LEU A 428 32.52 22.39 -0.46
N GLN A 429 33.84 22.50 -0.66
CA GLN A 429 34.57 23.75 -0.64
C GLN A 429 34.41 24.62 -1.89
N GLN A 430 34.04 24.01 -3.03
CA GLN A 430 33.86 24.67 -4.33
C GLN A 430 32.48 25.30 -4.52
N GLN A 431 31.56 25.18 -3.55
CA GLN A 431 30.20 25.66 -3.65
C GLN A 431 29.72 26.38 -2.39
N LYS A 432 28.58 27.10 -2.47
CA LYS A 432 27.95 27.83 -1.37
C LYS A 432 26.47 27.45 -1.19
N ALA A 433 25.92 26.67 -2.11
CA ALA A 433 24.51 26.34 -2.16
C ALA A 433 24.08 25.48 -0.97
N VAL A 434 24.97 24.58 -0.50
CA VAL A 434 24.68 23.69 0.65
C VAL A 434 25.69 23.94 1.78
N ARG A 435 25.22 23.68 3.01
CA ARG A 435 26.05 23.74 4.23
C ARG A 435 25.85 22.44 5.02
N VAL A 436 26.95 21.77 5.37
CA VAL A 436 26.90 20.57 6.20
C VAL A 436 26.44 20.92 7.61
N ALA A 437 25.22 20.51 7.98
CA ALA A 437 24.67 20.65 9.32
C ALA A 437 25.16 19.53 10.25
N SER A 438 25.23 18.30 9.74
CA SER A 438 25.72 17.16 10.52
C SER A 438 26.45 16.13 9.68
N VAL A 439 27.22 15.29 10.36
CA VAL A 439 27.78 14.04 9.83
C VAL A 439 27.35 12.87 10.73
N PHE A 440 26.96 11.76 10.12
CA PHE A 440 26.46 10.62 10.87
C PHE A 440 26.76 9.26 10.24
N SER A 441 26.69 8.23 11.07
CA SER A 441 26.67 6.83 10.62
C SER A 441 25.58 6.04 11.34
N HIS A 442 25.51 4.73 11.16
CA HIS A 442 24.52 3.87 11.81
C HIS A 442 25.18 2.61 12.36
N LEU A 443 25.00 2.37 13.65
CA LEU A 443 25.50 1.18 14.31
C LEU A 443 24.67 -0.03 13.87
N ALA A 444 25.34 -1.09 13.39
CA ALA A 444 24.70 -2.27 12.82
C ALA A 444 24.43 -3.39 13.84
N GLY A 445 25.20 -3.43 14.94
CA GLY A 445 25.12 -4.50 15.93
C GLY A 445 25.11 -4.01 17.39
N SER A 446 24.71 -2.76 17.62
CA SER A 446 24.73 -2.14 18.96
C SER A 446 23.72 -2.74 19.95
N ASP A 447 22.79 -3.55 19.50
CA ASP A 447 21.73 -4.22 20.28
C ASP A 447 22.19 -5.56 20.89
N GLU A 448 23.27 -6.17 20.40
CA GLU A 448 23.77 -7.45 20.89
C GLU A 448 25.22 -7.38 21.37
N ALA A 449 25.50 -7.91 22.58
CA ALA A 449 26.81 -7.85 23.20
C ALA A 449 27.92 -8.55 22.42
N GLN A 450 27.59 -9.58 21.64
CA GLN A 450 28.57 -10.28 20.77
C GLN A 450 29.17 -9.38 19.69
N PHE A 451 28.53 -8.26 19.34
CA PHE A 451 28.98 -7.29 18.34
C PHE A 451 29.59 -6.02 18.94
N ASP A 452 29.90 -5.99 20.24
CA ASP A 452 30.44 -4.80 20.89
C ASP A 452 31.78 -4.37 20.28
N SER A 453 32.67 -5.33 19.97
CA SER A 453 33.94 -5.02 19.29
C SER A 453 33.73 -4.36 17.93
N PHE A 454 32.78 -4.84 17.15
CA PHE A 454 32.41 -4.27 15.87
C PHE A 454 31.78 -2.88 16.02
N THR A 455 30.96 -2.68 17.04
CA THR A 455 30.39 -1.36 17.37
C THR A 455 31.49 -0.35 17.68
N HIS A 456 32.53 -0.73 18.43
CA HIS A 456 33.69 0.12 18.69
C HIS A 456 34.53 0.38 17.43
N GLU A 457 34.63 -0.56 16.51
CA GLU A 457 35.30 -0.37 15.20
C GLU A 457 34.52 0.63 14.35
N GLN A 458 33.19 0.48 14.24
CA GLN A 458 32.33 1.43 13.55
C GLN A 458 32.48 2.86 14.11
N ALA A 459 32.51 2.99 15.43
CA ALA A 459 32.65 4.30 16.09
C ALA A 459 34.03 4.95 15.80
N ARG A 460 35.13 4.19 15.85
CA ARG A 460 36.47 4.69 15.51
C ARG A 460 36.56 5.13 14.05
N TYR A 461 36.05 4.33 13.14
CA TYR A 461 36.01 4.65 11.71
C TYR A 461 35.20 5.94 11.45
N PHE A 462 33.99 6.02 12.01
CA PHE A 462 33.13 7.20 11.91
C PHE A 462 33.84 8.44 12.45
N GLN A 463 34.47 8.34 13.63
CA GLN A 463 35.15 9.46 14.26
C GLN A 463 36.33 9.99 13.43
N ALA A 464 37.09 9.10 12.77
CA ALA A 464 38.17 9.47 11.87
C ALA A 464 37.64 10.29 10.67
N CYS A 465 36.61 9.80 9.99
CA CYS A 465 35.96 10.50 8.87
C CYS A 465 35.36 11.86 9.31
N ALA A 466 34.65 11.88 10.44
CA ALA A 466 34.02 13.09 10.97
C ALA A 466 35.05 14.16 11.37
N THR A 467 36.20 13.74 11.92
CA THR A 467 37.30 14.66 12.28
C THR A 467 37.92 15.26 11.04
N GLN A 468 38.13 14.46 9.98
CA GLN A 468 38.68 14.97 8.71
C GLN A 468 37.75 15.99 8.08
N LEU A 469 36.42 15.72 8.01
CA LEU A 469 35.42 16.67 7.53
C LEU A 469 35.39 17.97 8.38
N GLN A 470 35.34 17.82 9.71
CA GLN A 470 35.31 18.96 10.63
C GLN A 470 36.51 19.89 10.45
N SER A 471 37.71 19.30 10.28
CA SER A 471 38.94 20.06 10.12
C SER A 471 39.00 20.84 8.80
N ALA A 472 38.39 20.30 7.74
CA ALA A 472 38.39 20.89 6.41
C ALA A 472 37.34 21.99 6.21
N LEU A 473 36.22 21.91 6.93
CA LEU A 473 35.07 22.81 6.72
C LEU A 473 35.12 24.09 7.53
N ASN A 474 36.05 24.22 8.49
CA ASN A 474 36.28 25.44 9.28
C ASN A 474 35.06 26.02 10.04
N TYR A 475 34.01 25.21 10.26
CA TYR A 475 32.83 25.53 11.06
C TYR A 475 32.31 24.29 11.79
N PRO A 476 31.61 24.46 12.93
CA PRO A 476 31.08 23.31 13.68
C PRO A 476 30.07 22.50 12.87
N ILE A 477 30.20 21.16 12.90
CA ILE A 477 29.25 20.22 12.37
C ILE A 477 28.82 19.26 13.46
N ILE A 478 27.53 18.94 13.53
CA ILE A 478 26.95 18.03 14.51
C ILE A 478 27.36 16.60 14.16
N LYS A 479 27.93 15.84 15.12
CA LYS A 479 28.28 14.42 14.97
C LYS A 479 27.24 13.55 15.64
N HIS A 480 26.72 12.53 14.96
CA HIS A 480 25.79 11.60 15.55
C HIS A 480 25.93 10.16 15.04
N LEU A 481 25.97 9.22 15.99
CA LEU A 481 26.19 7.80 15.71
C LEU A 481 25.10 6.91 16.31
N CYS A 482 24.79 7.12 17.61
CA CYS A 482 23.92 6.24 18.39
C CYS A 482 22.48 6.18 17.87
N ASN A 483 21.99 4.96 17.67
CA ASN A 483 20.58 4.58 17.59
C ASN A 483 20.03 4.30 19.00
N THR A 484 18.82 3.76 19.16
CA THR A 484 18.24 3.43 20.46
C THR A 484 19.18 2.61 21.36
N ALA A 485 19.70 1.48 20.84
CA ALA A 485 20.59 0.63 21.61
C ALA A 485 21.92 1.33 21.93
N GLY A 486 22.44 2.11 20.97
CA GLY A 486 23.64 2.91 21.17
C GLY A 486 23.47 3.96 22.29
N ILE A 487 22.29 4.56 22.43
CA ILE A 487 22.02 5.50 23.52
C ILE A 487 22.12 4.81 24.88
N GLU A 488 21.59 3.61 25.01
CA GLU A 488 21.55 2.87 26.27
C GLU A 488 22.90 2.21 26.62
N ARG A 489 23.60 1.65 25.61
CA ARG A 489 24.73 0.77 25.85
C ARG A 489 26.11 1.42 25.65
N PHE A 490 26.19 2.51 24.87
CA PHE A 490 27.45 3.14 24.50
C PHE A 490 27.43 4.66 24.74
N PRO A 491 27.32 5.13 25.99
CA PRO A 491 27.24 6.56 26.31
C PRO A 491 28.46 7.36 25.85
N GLU A 492 29.61 6.74 25.69
CA GLU A 492 30.84 7.38 25.16
C GLU A 492 30.71 7.80 23.69
N TYR A 493 29.71 7.31 22.94
CA TYR A 493 29.48 7.63 21.53
C TYR A 493 28.23 8.48 21.29
N HIS A 494 27.65 9.13 22.32
CA HIS A 494 26.50 10.04 22.15
C HIS A 494 26.84 11.23 21.25
N PHE A 495 28.10 11.67 21.26
CA PHE A 495 28.58 12.85 20.52
C PHE A 495 27.66 14.07 20.71
N ASP A 496 27.38 14.81 19.62
CA ASP A 496 26.60 16.05 19.68
C ASP A 496 25.08 15.77 19.56
N MET A 497 24.69 14.62 19.00
CA MET A 497 23.28 14.25 18.79
C MET A 497 23.08 12.73 18.78
N CYS A 498 21.92 12.27 19.24
CA CYS A 498 21.49 10.88 19.18
C CYS A 498 20.19 10.71 18.39
N ARG A 499 19.95 9.51 17.84
CA ARG A 499 18.75 9.19 17.05
C ARG A 499 17.92 8.12 17.75
N LEU A 500 16.82 8.55 18.38
CA LEU A 500 15.87 7.67 19.05
C LEU A 500 14.89 7.08 18.03
N GLY A 501 14.96 5.77 17.85
CA GLY A 501 14.08 4.99 16.99
C GLY A 501 13.08 4.16 17.80
N ILE A 502 13.27 2.84 17.80
CA ILE A 502 12.31 1.89 18.38
C ILE A 502 12.11 2.07 19.90
N GLY A 503 13.09 2.63 20.62
CA GLY A 503 12.96 2.95 22.04
C GLY A 503 11.88 3.98 22.32
N LEU A 504 11.58 4.86 21.36
CA LEU A 504 10.47 5.80 21.45
C LEU A 504 9.13 5.08 21.69
N TYR A 505 8.98 3.87 21.14
CA TYR A 505 7.77 3.04 21.23
C TYR A 505 7.78 2.05 22.42
N GLY A 506 8.83 2.09 23.27
CA GLY A 506 8.87 1.34 24.52
C GLY A 506 9.82 0.15 24.54
N MET A 507 10.73 0.00 23.55
CA MET A 507 11.74 -1.06 23.55
C MET A 507 13.05 -0.59 24.17
N SER A 508 13.61 -1.41 25.07
CA SER A 508 14.93 -1.23 25.67
C SER A 508 15.86 -2.39 25.29
N PHE A 509 17.15 -2.10 25.17
CA PHE A 509 18.22 -3.06 24.89
C PHE A 509 19.15 -3.28 26.09
N LEU A 510 18.82 -2.73 27.24
CA LEU A 510 19.51 -3.04 28.49
C LEU A 510 19.11 -4.44 28.99
N GLN A 511 20.11 -5.27 29.29
CA GLN A 511 19.85 -6.55 29.92
C GLN A 511 19.38 -6.34 31.35
N THR A 512 18.34 -7.08 31.77
CA THR A 512 17.65 -6.98 33.07
C THR A 512 18.49 -7.28 34.31
N THR A 513 19.78 -7.58 34.15
CA THR A 513 20.70 -7.96 35.24
C THR A 513 21.40 -6.77 35.92
N ASP A 514 21.33 -5.56 35.36
CA ASP A 514 21.93 -4.39 36.00
C ASP A 514 20.93 -3.71 36.93
N SER A 515 21.06 -3.99 38.23
CA SER A 515 20.23 -3.47 39.31
C SER A 515 20.27 -1.94 39.50
N ARG A 516 21.12 -1.24 38.73
CA ARG A 516 21.21 0.24 38.77
C ARG A 516 20.16 0.91 37.90
N HIS A 517 19.50 0.19 37.01
CA HIS A 517 18.39 0.68 36.20
C HIS A 517 17.15 -0.15 36.52
N THR A 518 16.27 0.40 37.36
CA THR A 518 14.95 -0.20 37.60
C THR A 518 14.23 -0.32 36.26
N THR A 519 13.93 -1.52 35.86
CA THR A 519 13.38 -1.98 34.57
C THR A 519 11.99 -1.43 34.20
N SER A 520 11.53 -0.35 34.81
CA SER A 520 10.12 0.03 34.69
C SER A 520 9.82 1.41 34.14
N SER A 521 10.80 2.10 33.53
CA SER A 521 10.55 3.48 33.10
C SER A 521 9.99 3.60 31.67
N LEU A 522 10.30 2.68 30.75
CA LEU A 522 9.70 2.67 29.41
C LEU A 522 8.29 2.09 29.42
N ARG A 523 7.43 2.64 28.59
CA ARG A 523 6.02 2.25 28.49
C ARG A 523 5.67 1.89 27.05
N ASN A 524 4.85 0.87 26.87
CA ASN A 524 4.31 0.55 25.57
C ASN A 524 3.46 1.70 25.04
N VAL A 525 3.79 2.20 23.86
CA VAL A 525 3.04 3.25 23.17
C VAL A 525 1.85 2.67 22.44
N CYS A 526 1.99 1.45 21.91
CA CYS A 526 0.99 0.79 21.08
C CYS A 526 0.38 -0.40 21.82
N THR A 527 -0.93 -0.52 21.80
CA THR A 527 -1.66 -1.70 22.27
C THR A 527 -2.64 -2.13 21.20
N LEU A 528 -2.41 -3.31 20.60
CA LEU A 528 -3.35 -3.92 19.67
C LEU A 528 -4.39 -4.71 20.46
N LYS A 529 -5.66 -4.35 20.31
CA LYS A 529 -6.81 -5.03 20.91
C LYS A 529 -7.65 -5.63 19.78
N THR A 530 -8.10 -6.86 19.97
CA THR A 530 -9.02 -7.51 19.03
C THR A 530 -10.05 -8.32 19.80
N THR A 531 -11.24 -8.48 19.21
CA THR A 531 -12.30 -9.31 19.76
C THR A 531 -12.06 -10.77 19.34
N ILE A 532 -12.08 -11.69 20.32
CA ILE A 532 -12.05 -13.13 20.03
C ILE A 532 -13.43 -13.55 19.54
N LEU A 533 -13.53 -13.94 18.28
CA LEU A 533 -14.80 -14.33 17.65
C LEU A 533 -15.17 -15.82 17.86
N SER A 534 -14.18 -16.66 18.18
CA SER A 534 -14.37 -18.09 18.47
C SER A 534 -13.21 -18.60 19.32
N ILE A 535 -13.52 -19.51 20.26
CA ILE A 535 -12.54 -20.25 21.07
C ILE A 535 -12.66 -21.73 20.75
#